data_3ff2309d9f00979a4f6f2a1538395d07
#
_entry.id   3ff2309d9f00979a4f6f2a1538395d07
#
_cell.length_a   1.000
_cell.length_b   1.000
_cell.length_c   1.000
_cell.angle_alpha   90.00
_cell.angle_beta   90.00
_cell.angle_gamma   90.00
#
_symmetry.space_group_name_H-M   'P 1'
#
loop_
_entity.id
_entity.type
_entity.pdbx_description
1 polymer ?
#
loop_
_entity_poly.entity_id
_entity_poly.type
_entity_poly.pdbx_seq_one_letter_code
_entity_poly.pdbx_strand_id
1 'polypeptide(L)'
;MLLNKLVLAASLFGVIYTIRCYSGMQGSVNGDAIGEIELLDCNATEFCIKLPSNGHVGRKHYEGAQYSCDFGECRKEGCNKREGGGTLCCCSTDECNESSNILNQLFLVLMSVLFLVTFQPLLI
;
A
#
# COMPACT_ATOMS: atom_id res chain seq x y z
N MET A 1 -26.31 -36.26 -10.09
CA MET A 1 -26.93 -35.65 -8.89
C MET A 1 -25.92 -35.16 -7.84
N LEU A 2 -24.82 -35.84 -7.61
CA LEU A 2 -23.75 -35.36 -6.67
C LEU A 2 -22.98 -34.16 -7.20
N LEU A 3 -22.72 -34.07 -8.48
CA LEU A 3 -21.98 -32.97 -9.11
C LEU A 3 -22.68 -31.61 -8.95
N ASN A 4 -24.01 -31.59 -9.07
CA ASN A 4 -24.80 -30.36 -8.90
C ASN A 4 -24.83 -29.86 -7.44
N LYS A 5 -24.71 -30.76 -6.47
CA LYS A 5 -24.65 -30.37 -5.05
C LYS A 5 -23.29 -29.82 -4.67
N LEU A 6 -22.20 -30.29 -5.30
CA LEU A 6 -20.84 -29.79 -5.12
C LEU A 6 -20.65 -28.39 -5.70
N VAL A 7 -21.24 -28.13 -6.89
CA VAL A 7 -21.19 -26.81 -7.52
C VAL A 7 -22.00 -25.77 -6.71
N LEU A 8 -23.13 -26.16 -6.14
CA LEU A 8 -23.92 -25.28 -5.29
C LEU A 8 -23.22 -24.95 -3.95
N ALA A 9 -22.48 -25.90 -3.38
CA ALA A 9 -21.73 -25.68 -2.15
C ALA A 9 -20.51 -24.75 -2.37
N ALA A 10 -19.85 -24.84 -3.53
CA ALA A 10 -18.73 -23.97 -3.88
C ALA A 10 -19.14 -22.51 -4.10
N SER A 11 -20.38 -22.26 -4.51
CA SER A 11 -20.89 -20.89 -4.72
C SER A 11 -21.31 -20.18 -3.43
N LEU A 12 -21.37 -20.88 -2.31
CA LEU A 12 -21.72 -20.29 -1.00
C LEU A 12 -20.50 -19.78 -0.20
N PHE A 13 -19.29 -20.14 -0.61
CA PHE A 13 -18.08 -19.53 -0.09
C PHE A 13 -17.80 -18.24 -0.85
N GLY A 14 -18.53 -17.19 -0.53
CA GLY A 14 -18.16 -15.84 -0.92
C GLY A 14 -16.75 -15.58 -0.40
N VAL A 15 -15.78 -15.46 -1.29
CA VAL A 15 -14.43 -15.02 -0.92
C VAL A 15 -14.57 -13.58 -0.46
N ILE A 16 -14.52 -13.38 0.84
CA ILE A 16 -14.45 -12.03 1.42
C ILE A 16 -13.03 -11.54 1.15
N TYR A 17 -12.88 -10.76 0.09
CA TYR A 17 -11.63 -10.04 -0.14
C TYR A 17 -11.54 -8.91 0.87
N THR A 18 -10.61 -9.05 1.81
CA THR A 18 -10.19 -7.94 2.66
C THR A 18 -8.85 -7.41 2.15
N ILE A 19 -8.77 -6.11 1.91
CA ILE A 19 -7.49 -5.46 1.62
C ILE A 19 -6.79 -5.12 2.93
N ARG A 20 -5.47 -5.31 2.99
CA ARG A 20 -4.64 -4.87 4.11
C ARG A 20 -3.96 -3.57 3.78
N CYS A 21 -4.09 -2.61 4.67
CA CYS A 21 -3.52 -1.28 4.53
C CYS A 21 -2.67 -0.91 5.75
N TYR A 22 -1.63 -0.13 5.54
CA TYR A 22 -0.98 0.55 6.65
C TYR A 22 -1.90 1.63 7.19
N SER A 23 -1.92 1.78 8.51
CA SER A 23 -2.73 2.76 9.25
C SER A 23 -1.87 3.46 10.29
N GLY A 24 -2.05 4.75 10.45
CA GLY A 24 -1.30 5.58 11.39
C GLY A 24 -0.65 6.79 10.74
N MET A 25 0.35 7.32 11.37
CA MET A 25 1.10 8.49 10.89
C MET A 25 2.60 8.21 11.03
N GLN A 26 3.35 8.51 10.00
CA GLN A 26 4.80 8.38 10.01
C GLN A 26 5.44 9.56 9.28
N GLY A 27 6.53 10.05 9.84
CA GLY A 27 7.24 11.17 9.23
C GLY A 27 8.51 11.55 9.99
N SER A 28 8.94 12.78 9.77
CA SER A 28 10.07 13.36 10.48
C SER A 28 9.85 14.85 10.80
N VAL A 29 10.45 15.28 11.88
CA VAL A 29 10.56 16.72 12.24
C VAL A 29 12.03 17.06 12.33
N ASN A 30 12.52 17.95 11.47
CA ASN A 30 13.94 18.29 11.33
C ASN A 30 14.87 17.09 11.16
N GLY A 31 14.39 15.99 10.50
CA GLY A 31 15.15 14.76 10.32
C GLY A 31 14.94 13.69 11.40
N ASP A 32 14.34 14.04 12.54
CA ASP A 32 14.02 13.08 13.60
C ASP A 32 12.71 12.35 13.28
N ALA A 33 12.75 11.03 13.24
CA ALA A 33 11.59 10.20 12.95
C ALA A 33 10.50 10.35 14.01
N ILE A 34 9.25 10.47 13.56
CA ILE A 34 8.06 10.56 14.42
C ILE A 34 6.93 9.65 13.90
N GLY A 35 6.10 9.20 14.85
CA GLY A 35 4.92 8.41 14.56
C GLY A 35 5.22 6.96 14.23
N GLU A 36 4.16 6.17 14.15
CA GLU A 36 4.18 4.75 13.85
C GLU A 36 3.04 4.39 12.90
N ILE A 37 3.26 3.37 12.10
CA ILE A 37 2.24 2.76 11.25
C ILE A 37 2.09 1.29 11.61
N GLU A 38 0.87 0.78 11.53
CA GLU A 38 0.55 -0.63 11.73
C GLU A 38 -0.24 -1.18 10.53
N LEU A 39 -0.21 -2.48 10.37
CA LEU A 39 -0.96 -3.16 9.31
C LEU A 39 -2.36 -3.48 9.81
N LEU A 40 -3.38 -3.08 9.05
CA LEU A 40 -4.78 -3.23 9.38
C LEU A 40 -5.56 -3.91 8.25
N ASP A 41 -6.45 -4.83 8.60
CA ASP A 41 -7.43 -5.40 7.67
C ASP A 41 -8.59 -4.44 7.46
N CYS A 42 -8.82 -4.04 6.21
CA CYS A 42 -9.86 -3.10 5.83
C CYS A 42 -11.06 -3.85 5.26
N ASN A 43 -12.12 -4.02 6.05
CA ASN A 43 -13.24 -4.90 5.71
C ASN A 43 -14.31 -4.30 4.78
N ALA A 44 -14.31 -3.00 4.55
CA ALA A 44 -15.40 -2.30 3.85
C ALA A 44 -14.90 -1.43 2.70
N THR A 45 -13.69 -1.63 2.23
CA THR A 45 -13.09 -0.83 1.17
C THR A 45 -12.20 -1.66 0.25
N GLU A 46 -12.06 -1.20 -0.98
CA GLU A 46 -11.15 -1.75 -1.99
C GLU A 46 -9.85 -0.96 -2.10
N PHE A 47 -9.70 0.12 -1.36
CA PHE A 47 -8.55 1.03 -1.44
C PHE A 47 -7.87 1.25 -0.11
N CYS A 48 -6.55 1.37 -0.16
CA CYS A 48 -5.73 2.00 0.86
C CYS A 48 -5.46 3.45 0.49
N ILE A 49 -5.36 4.32 1.49
CA ILE A 49 -5.06 5.73 1.29
C ILE A 49 -3.76 6.16 1.95
N LYS A 50 -3.13 7.14 1.33
CA LYS A 50 -1.98 7.87 1.86
C LYS A 50 -2.20 9.36 1.64
N LEU A 51 -2.01 10.14 2.68
CA LEU A 51 -2.11 11.60 2.68
C LEU A 51 -0.73 12.17 2.98
N PRO A 52 0.11 12.43 1.96
CA PRO A 52 1.39 13.07 2.15
C PRO A 52 1.22 14.49 2.66
N SER A 53 2.08 14.89 3.57
CA SER A 53 2.12 16.25 4.10
C SER A 53 3.55 16.70 4.33
N ASN A 54 3.82 17.94 4.00
CA ASN A 54 5.08 18.62 4.28
C ASN A 54 4.79 20.09 4.64
N GLY A 55 5.64 20.67 5.41
CA GLY A 55 5.46 22.06 5.79
C GLY A 55 6.47 22.55 6.84
N HIS A 56 6.27 23.78 7.24
CA HIS A 56 7.05 24.41 8.29
C HIS A 56 6.10 24.91 9.38
N VAL A 57 6.45 24.63 10.62
CA VAL A 57 5.80 25.20 11.79
C VAL A 57 6.87 25.97 12.58
N GLY A 58 6.87 27.29 12.45
CA GLY A 58 7.95 28.14 12.95
C GLY A 58 9.27 27.83 12.23
N ARG A 59 10.29 27.41 12.99
CA ARG A 59 11.61 27.04 12.47
C ARG A 59 11.75 25.53 12.18
N LYS A 60 10.69 24.74 12.44
CA LYS A 60 10.73 23.29 12.28
C LYS A 60 10.17 22.90 10.92
N HIS A 61 10.91 22.07 10.20
CA HIS A 61 10.46 21.41 8.99
C HIS A 61 9.82 20.08 9.34
N TYR A 62 8.61 19.87 8.82
CA TYR A 62 7.84 18.64 8.98
C TYR A 62 7.65 17.98 7.61
N GLU A 63 7.90 16.69 7.53
CA GLU A 63 7.64 15.86 6.36
C GLU A 63 7.10 14.50 6.80
N GLY A 64 6.00 14.06 6.19
CA GLY A 64 5.41 12.79 6.55
C GLY A 64 4.17 12.46 5.77
N ALA A 65 3.47 11.43 6.23
CA ALA A 65 2.19 11.02 5.66
C ALA A 65 1.29 10.39 6.72
N GLN A 66 -0.01 10.51 6.50
CA GLN A 66 -1.03 9.73 7.18
C GLN A 66 -1.46 8.58 6.28
N TYR A 67 -1.68 7.42 6.88
CA TYR A 67 -2.03 6.16 6.23
C TYR A 67 -3.34 5.63 6.80
N SER A 68 -4.21 5.08 5.98
CA SER A 68 -5.47 4.49 6.44
C SER A 68 -6.12 3.60 5.38
N CYS A 69 -7.17 2.89 5.80
CA CYS A 69 -8.20 2.38 4.88
C CYS A 69 -8.95 3.57 4.25
N ASP A 70 -9.44 3.39 3.03
CA ASP A 70 -10.32 4.38 2.41
C ASP A 70 -11.71 4.36 3.08
N PHE A 71 -12.28 5.54 3.28
CA PHE A 71 -13.64 5.73 3.81
C PHE A 71 -14.62 6.22 2.74
N GLY A 72 -14.37 5.88 1.46
CA GLY A 72 -15.24 6.21 0.34
C GLY A 72 -14.80 7.45 -0.46
N GLU A 73 -13.59 7.96 -0.23
CA GLU A 73 -13.03 9.08 -1.00
C GLU A 73 -12.39 8.64 -2.32
N CYS A 74 -11.87 7.42 -2.39
CA CYS A 74 -11.21 6.88 -3.57
C CYS A 74 -12.20 6.43 -4.64
N ARG A 75 -11.95 6.82 -5.89
CA ARG A 75 -12.70 6.37 -7.08
C ARG A 75 -11.84 5.57 -8.04
N LYS A 76 -10.55 5.82 -8.03
CA LYS A 76 -9.54 5.18 -8.88
C LYS A 76 -8.18 5.25 -8.21
N GLU A 77 -7.26 4.43 -8.66
CA GLU A 77 -5.86 4.51 -8.25
C GLU A 77 -5.18 5.81 -8.69
N GLY A 78 -4.20 6.24 -7.93
CA GLY A 78 -3.39 7.41 -8.19
C GLY A 78 -3.53 8.48 -7.12
N CYS A 79 -2.77 9.57 -7.28
CA CYS A 79 -2.75 10.69 -6.37
C CYS A 79 -3.48 11.89 -6.98
N ASN A 80 -4.42 12.46 -6.25
CA ASN A 80 -5.22 13.59 -6.68
C ASN A 80 -5.22 14.69 -5.61
N LYS A 81 -5.29 15.94 -6.05
CA LYS A 81 -5.49 17.08 -5.13
C LYS A 81 -6.93 17.06 -4.60
N ARG A 82 -7.05 17.30 -3.30
CA ARG A 82 -8.36 17.43 -2.63
C ARG A 82 -8.88 18.86 -2.67
N GLU A 83 -10.19 19.01 -2.67
CA GLU A 83 -10.85 20.28 -2.39
C GLU A 83 -10.50 20.69 -0.95
N GLY A 84 -9.99 21.90 -0.77
CA GLY A 84 -9.49 22.37 0.54
C GLY A 84 -7.99 22.17 0.80
N GLY A 85 -7.26 21.60 -0.16
CA GLY A 85 -5.80 21.43 -0.12
C GLY A 85 -5.36 20.02 0.26
N GLY A 86 -4.08 19.77 0.00
CA GLY A 86 -3.45 18.45 0.23
C GLY A 86 -3.62 17.50 -0.96
N THR A 87 -2.98 16.35 -0.84
CA THR A 87 -3.00 15.28 -1.84
C THR A 87 -3.52 14.01 -1.21
N LEU A 88 -4.42 13.31 -1.90
CA LEU A 88 -4.90 11.99 -1.54
C LEU A 88 -4.37 10.99 -2.56
N CYS A 89 -3.65 9.98 -2.10
CA CYS A 89 -3.18 8.86 -2.91
C CYS A 89 -3.99 7.61 -2.57
N CYS A 90 -4.53 6.96 -3.59
CA CYS A 90 -5.34 5.74 -3.49
C CYS A 90 -4.66 4.58 -4.20
N CYS A 91 -4.65 3.41 -3.61
CA CYS A 91 -4.16 2.18 -4.22
C CYS A 91 -5.00 0.98 -3.80
N SER A 92 -5.03 -0.08 -4.60
CA SER A 92 -6.00 -1.19 -4.47
C SER A 92 -5.36 -2.56 -4.27
N THR A 93 -4.11 -2.64 -3.90
CA THR A 93 -3.42 -3.89 -3.57
C THR A 93 -3.03 -3.93 -2.09
N ASP A 94 -2.84 -5.12 -1.53
CA ASP A 94 -2.39 -5.28 -0.15
C ASP A 94 -1.09 -4.50 0.12
N GLU A 95 -1.06 -3.78 1.24
CA GLU A 95 0.11 -3.03 1.72
C GLU A 95 0.62 -1.96 0.75
N CYS A 96 -0.19 -1.55 -0.22
CA CYS A 96 0.22 -0.65 -1.30
C CYS A 96 0.48 0.79 -0.87
N ASN A 97 -0.05 1.22 0.25
CA ASN A 97 0.13 2.58 0.76
C ASN A 97 1.41 2.77 1.58
N GLU A 98 2.25 1.75 1.67
CA GLU A 98 3.60 1.90 2.24
C GLU A 98 4.37 3.01 1.52
N SER A 99 5.25 3.70 2.22
CA SER A 99 6.22 4.57 1.57
C SER A 99 7.18 3.70 0.76
N SER A 100 6.96 3.63 -0.55
CA SER A 100 7.78 2.84 -1.46
C SER A 100 9.23 3.30 -1.39
N ASN A 101 10.07 2.52 -0.74
CA ASN A 101 11.49 2.57 -0.95
C ASN A 101 11.78 2.04 -2.37
N ILE A 102 11.77 2.93 -3.33
CA ILE A 102 12.16 2.65 -4.74
C ILE A 102 13.51 1.94 -4.77
N LEU A 103 14.40 2.28 -3.86
CA LEU A 103 15.70 1.62 -3.65
C LEU A 103 15.55 0.12 -3.33
N ASN A 104 14.56 -0.28 -2.55
CA ASN A 104 14.36 -1.67 -2.16
C ASN A 104 13.80 -2.50 -3.33
N GLN A 105 12.91 -1.94 -4.12
CA GLN A 105 12.41 -2.58 -5.35
C GLN A 105 13.51 -2.70 -6.40
N LEU A 106 14.31 -1.68 -6.59
CA LEU A 106 15.44 -1.69 -7.52
C LEU A 106 16.48 -2.75 -7.11
N PHE A 107 16.77 -2.85 -5.81
CA PHE A 107 17.68 -3.87 -5.27
C PHE A 107 17.18 -5.29 -5.52
N LEU A 108 15.89 -5.57 -5.30
CA LEU A 108 15.30 -6.90 -5.56
C LEU A 108 15.33 -7.26 -7.06
N VAL A 109 15.05 -6.31 -7.94
CA VAL A 109 15.16 -6.52 -9.39
C VAL A 109 16.60 -6.79 -9.81
N LEU A 110 17.56 -6.02 -9.31
CA LEU A 110 18.99 -6.23 -9.60
C LEU A 110 19.48 -7.58 -9.10
N MET A 111 19.08 -8.01 -7.90
CA MET A 111 19.45 -9.32 -7.35
C MET A 111 18.84 -10.46 -8.16
N SER A 112 17.60 -10.35 -8.63
CA SER A 112 16.97 -11.37 -9.47
C SER A 112 17.63 -11.50 -10.85
N VAL A 113 18.01 -10.39 -11.47
CA VAL A 113 18.74 -10.40 -12.75
C VAL A 113 20.13 -11.00 -12.57
N LEU A 114 20.84 -10.63 -11.50
CA LEU A 114 22.17 -11.18 -11.20
C LEU A 114 22.10 -12.69 -10.99
N PHE A 115 21.09 -13.18 -10.28
CA PHE A 115 20.86 -14.61 -10.06
C PHE A 115 20.63 -15.36 -11.38
N LEU A 116 19.80 -14.81 -12.27
CA LEU A 116 19.54 -15.41 -13.58
C LEU A 116 20.82 -15.48 -14.45
N VAL A 117 21.62 -14.44 -14.46
CA VAL A 117 22.87 -14.39 -15.25
C VAL A 117 23.93 -15.36 -14.72
N THR A 118 24.04 -15.53 -13.40
CA THR A 118 25.04 -16.40 -12.79
C THR A 118 24.69 -17.89 -12.87
N PHE A 119 23.39 -18.23 -12.91
CA PHE A 119 22.95 -19.63 -12.96
C PHE A 119 22.65 -20.17 -14.36
N GLN A 120 22.61 -19.34 -15.40
CA GLN A 120 22.43 -19.80 -16.80
C GLN A 120 23.56 -20.72 -17.34
N PRO A 121 24.83 -20.55 -17.01
CA PRO A 121 25.87 -21.43 -17.55
C PRO A 121 25.87 -22.89 -17.02
N LEU A 122 25.04 -23.20 -16.01
CA LEU A 122 24.95 -24.53 -15.42
C LEU A 122 23.86 -25.43 -16.05
N LEU A 123 23.09 -24.91 -17.01
CA LEU A 123 21.98 -25.62 -17.67
C LEU A 123 22.25 -25.94 -19.17
N ILE A 124 23.46 -25.73 -19.63
CA ILE A 124 23.86 -26.09 -21.00
C ILE A 124 24.74 -27.38 -20.99
#